data_9c06fb1e8af2e7e94a2230ad67f43d0d
#
_entry.id   9c06fb1e8af2e7e94a2230ad67f43d0d
#
_cell.length_a   1.000
_cell.length_b   1.000
_cell.length_c   1.000
_cell.angle_alpha   90.00
_cell.angle_beta   90.00
_cell.angle_gamma   90.00
#
_symmetry.space_group_name_H-M   'P 1'
#
loop_
_entity.id
_entity.type
_entity.pdbx_description
1 polymer ?
#
loop_
_entity_poly.entity_id
_entity_poly.type
_entity_poly.pdbx_seq_one_letter_code
_entity_poly.pdbx_strand_id
1 'polypeptide(L)'
;MPLNFLIIGQTERAEANPLAEWLAAALQPAESKHFTGLSTALRDASFANWIPDLIVIVQSWPDEFSPSEIASLFAFAPLARVVVAYGAWCESDGRNRHLWPLAVRVPLRSAAARIEREWRLLHEERDLEPLPLSASREEAFAADHPPLAKTSSPLTVLVMSPDPAYRRYLYELLTSAGHTVCSADAPAPASVPSAILFDADPWDECRATHLTHLLKVNKQSKLIAIMNMPRPEDVRQLNASGVKKVLQKLGDQELLLVAVSN
;
A
#
# COMPACT_ATOMS: atom_id res chain seq x y z
N MET A 1 27.04 2.51 11.86
CA MET A 1 26.87 3.99 11.93
C MET A 1 25.39 4.29 11.83
N PRO A 2 24.87 5.33 12.47
CA PRO A 2 23.49 5.73 12.21
C PRO A 2 23.36 6.14 10.73
N LEU A 3 22.28 5.73 10.07
CA LEU A 3 22.00 6.12 8.70
C LEU A 3 21.38 7.51 8.66
N ASN A 4 21.78 8.28 7.66
CA ASN A 4 21.29 9.63 7.41
C ASN A 4 20.10 9.57 6.45
N PHE A 5 18.98 10.14 6.84
CA PHE A 5 17.74 10.08 6.12
C PHE A 5 17.25 11.46 5.67
N LEU A 6 17.00 11.64 4.39
CA LEU A 6 16.51 12.89 3.83
C LEU A 6 15.11 12.72 3.26
N ILE A 7 14.15 13.51 3.74
CA ILE A 7 12.79 13.55 3.24
C ILE A 7 12.58 14.89 2.53
N ILE A 8 12.07 14.85 1.30
CA ILE A 8 11.77 16.05 0.51
C ILE A 8 10.37 15.95 -0.06
N GLY A 9 9.59 17.00 0.14
CA GLY A 9 8.23 17.13 -0.39
C GLY A 9 7.20 17.46 0.68
N GLN A 10 5.93 17.59 0.24
CA GLN A 10 4.84 18.01 1.10
C GLN A 10 4.17 16.80 1.77
N THR A 11 4.70 16.37 2.90
CA THR A 11 4.19 15.22 3.67
C THR A 11 2.88 15.51 4.42
N GLU A 12 2.49 16.79 4.57
CA GLU A 12 1.27 17.21 5.27
C GLU A 12 -0.02 17.02 4.44
N ARG A 13 0.11 16.57 3.18
CA ARG A 13 -1.05 16.30 2.33
C ARG A 13 -1.75 15.05 2.76
N ALA A 14 -3.08 15.03 2.65
CA ALA A 14 -3.92 13.91 3.07
C ALA A 14 -3.50 12.57 2.44
N GLU A 15 -3.06 12.56 1.18
CA GLU A 15 -2.57 11.36 0.50
C GLU A 15 -1.20 10.88 1.01
N ALA A 16 -0.38 11.78 1.57
CA ALA A 16 0.95 11.49 2.09
C ALA A 16 0.97 11.25 3.61
N ASN A 17 -0.09 11.62 4.34
CA ASN A 17 -0.17 11.46 5.79
C ASN A 17 0.16 10.04 6.29
N PRO A 18 -0.37 8.94 5.69
CA PRO A 18 -0.05 7.60 6.15
C PRO A 18 1.46 7.29 6.05
N LEU A 19 2.11 7.78 4.99
CA LEU A 19 3.56 7.63 4.83
C LEU A 19 4.31 8.48 5.85
N ALA A 20 3.88 9.72 6.10
CA ALA A 20 4.50 10.62 7.09
C ALA A 20 4.42 10.04 8.52
N GLU A 21 3.28 9.51 8.91
CA GLU A 21 3.09 8.85 10.20
C GLU A 21 4.00 7.61 10.34
N TRP A 22 4.07 6.80 9.28
CA TRP A 22 4.95 5.64 9.24
C TRP A 22 6.43 6.05 9.34
N LEU A 23 6.88 7.05 8.56
CA LEU A 23 8.25 7.56 8.60
C LEU A 23 8.63 8.05 10.01
N ALA A 24 7.75 8.79 10.67
CA ALA A 24 7.98 9.27 12.03
C ALA A 24 8.13 8.14 13.06
N ALA A 25 7.43 7.03 12.87
CA ALA A 25 7.48 5.88 13.78
C ALA A 25 8.65 4.94 13.48
N ALA A 26 8.95 4.68 12.21
CA ALA A 26 9.88 3.63 11.77
C ALA A 26 11.35 4.06 11.78
N LEU A 27 11.64 5.35 11.63
CA LEU A 27 13.01 5.86 11.42
C LEU A 27 13.80 6.15 12.71
N GLN A 28 13.37 5.69 13.85
CA GLN A 28 14.16 5.79 15.07
C GLN A 28 15.12 4.60 15.20
N PRO A 29 16.46 4.81 15.32
CA PRO A 29 17.20 6.02 15.71
C PRO A 29 18.01 6.69 14.58
N ALA A 30 17.44 6.93 13.41
CA ALA A 30 18.15 7.59 12.29
C ALA A 30 18.23 9.11 12.48
N GLU A 31 19.29 9.73 11.98
CA GLU A 31 19.34 11.18 11.82
C GLU A 31 18.53 11.55 10.57
N SER A 32 17.44 12.27 10.73
CA SER A 32 16.54 12.64 9.64
C SER A 32 16.43 14.15 9.46
N LYS A 33 16.42 14.60 8.19
CA LYS A 33 16.11 15.98 7.82
C LYS A 33 14.93 15.99 6.87
N HIS A 34 14.05 16.97 7.04
CA HIS A 34 12.86 17.14 6.21
C HIS A 34 12.82 18.53 5.60
N PHE A 35 12.56 18.60 4.29
CA PHE A 35 12.40 19.84 3.51
C PHE A 35 11.17 19.74 2.61
N THR A 36 10.48 20.86 2.43
CA THR A 36 9.29 20.92 1.58
C THR A 36 9.62 20.95 0.07
N GLY A 37 10.89 21.22 -0.28
CA GLY A 37 11.31 21.29 -1.69
C GLY A 37 12.81 21.06 -1.87
N LEU A 38 13.20 20.63 -3.08
CA LEU A 38 14.58 20.33 -3.46
C LEU A 38 15.49 21.54 -3.37
N SER A 39 15.06 22.68 -3.89
CA SER A 39 15.87 23.92 -3.85
C SER A 39 16.14 24.37 -2.43
N THR A 40 15.24 24.17 -1.50
CA THR A 40 15.43 24.51 -0.09
C THR A 40 16.44 23.54 0.54
N ALA A 41 16.29 22.26 0.28
CA ALA A 41 17.22 21.25 0.76
C ALA A 41 18.66 21.52 0.27
N LEU A 42 18.85 21.68 -1.04
CA LEU A 42 20.16 21.85 -1.65
C LEU A 42 20.90 23.14 -1.22
N ARG A 43 20.19 24.15 -0.70
CA ARG A 43 20.77 25.41 -0.19
C ARG A 43 21.07 25.38 1.30
N ASP A 44 20.64 24.35 2.01
CA ASP A 44 20.83 24.29 3.45
C ASP A 44 22.29 24.05 3.82
N ALA A 45 22.86 24.97 4.60
CA ALA A 45 24.25 24.89 5.01
C ALA A 45 24.59 23.67 5.89
N SER A 46 23.56 23.05 6.48
CA SER A 46 23.75 21.85 7.31
C SER A 46 24.17 20.62 6.52
N PHE A 47 24.09 20.66 5.19
CA PHE A 47 24.60 19.59 4.32
C PHE A 47 26.11 19.61 4.10
N ALA A 48 26.84 20.64 4.54
CA ALA A 48 28.27 20.73 4.30
C ALA A 48 29.06 19.49 4.83
N ASN A 49 28.57 18.87 5.90
CA ASN A 49 29.18 17.68 6.52
C ASN A 49 28.18 16.53 6.73
N TRP A 50 27.05 16.54 6.04
CA TRP A 50 26.01 15.55 6.21
C TRP A 50 25.53 15.05 4.85
N ILE A 51 25.79 13.80 4.55
CA ILE A 51 25.40 13.16 3.28
C ILE A 51 24.32 12.15 3.61
N PRO A 52 23.17 12.18 2.92
CA PRO A 52 22.11 11.18 3.13
C PRO A 52 22.51 9.83 2.54
N ASP A 53 22.17 8.75 3.23
CA ASP A 53 22.25 7.38 2.74
C ASP A 53 20.99 6.99 1.98
N LEU A 54 19.83 7.48 2.46
CA LEU A 54 18.52 7.24 1.86
C LEU A 54 17.76 8.56 1.72
N ILE A 55 17.26 8.80 0.50
CA ILE A 55 16.46 9.98 0.17
C ILE A 55 15.06 9.54 -0.22
N VAL A 56 14.07 10.08 0.44
CA VAL A 56 12.65 9.89 0.10
C VAL A 56 12.09 11.19 -0.47
N ILE A 57 11.62 11.12 -1.71
CA ILE A 57 10.95 12.22 -2.39
C ILE A 57 9.46 11.95 -2.37
N VAL A 58 8.67 12.85 -1.81
CA VAL A 58 7.21 12.84 -1.89
C VAL A 58 6.79 13.75 -3.03
N GLN A 59 6.40 13.16 -4.16
CA GLN A 59 6.00 13.87 -5.37
C GLN A 59 4.48 13.83 -5.54
N SER A 60 3.83 14.98 -5.42
CA SER A 60 2.36 15.09 -5.55
C SER A 60 1.89 15.40 -6.98
N TRP A 61 2.70 16.12 -7.79
CA TRP A 61 2.38 16.45 -9.19
C TRP A 61 3.53 16.24 -10.16
N PRO A 62 3.22 16.12 -11.45
CA PRO A 62 4.21 15.79 -12.48
C PRO A 62 5.40 16.75 -12.58
N ASP A 63 5.17 18.05 -12.42
CA ASP A 63 6.19 19.10 -12.62
C ASP A 63 6.62 19.75 -11.29
N GLU A 64 6.49 19.04 -10.17
CA GLU A 64 6.83 19.56 -8.84
C GLU A 64 8.32 19.82 -8.69
N PHE A 65 9.16 19.02 -9.33
CA PHE A 65 10.61 19.14 -9.30
C PHE A 65 11.16 19.33 -10.70
N SER A 66 12.04 20.32 -10.87
CA SER A 66 12.67 20.57 -12.16
C SER A 66 13.79 19.57 -12.47
N PRO A 67 14.08 19.26 -13.77
CA PRO A 67 15.17 18.39 -14.14
C PRO A 67 16.54 18.85 -13.61
N SER A 68 16.75 20.17 -13.50
CA SER A 68 18.00 20.76 -12.97
C SER A 68 18.15 20.54 -11.48
N GLU A 69 17.08 20.64 -10.70
CA GLU A 69 17.09 20.33 -9.26
C GLU A 69 17.37 18.85 -9.02
N ILE A 70 16.73 17.98 -9.82
CA ILE A 70 16.94 16.53 -9.75
C ILE A 70 18.40 16.18 -10.08
N ALA A 71 18.96 16.75 -11.14
CA ALA A 71 20.36 16.54 -11.49
C ALA A 71 21.31 17.04 -10.37
N SER A 72 20.99 18.16 -9.73
CA SER A 72 21.76 18.70 -8.60
C SER A 72 21.68 17.78 -7.37
N LEU A 73 20.53 17.16 -7.10
CA LEU A 73 20.39 16.18 -6.02
C LEU A 73 21.28 14.96 -6.24
N PHE A 74 21.28 14.38 -7.44
CA PHE A 74 22.13 13.24 -7.76
C PHE A 74 23.62 13.59 -7.76
N ALA A 75 23.98 14.82 -8.15
CA ALA A 75 25.36 15.29 -8.05
C ALA A 75 25.79 15.50 -6.59
N PHE A 76 24.88 15.96 -5.73
CA PHE A 76 25.13 16.15 -4.31
C PHE A 76 25.30 14.83 -3.55
N ALA A 77 24.44 13.85 -3.79
CA ALA A 77 24.43 12.57 -3.09
C ALA A 77 24.44 11.38 -4.08
N PRO A 78 25.55 11.16 -4.83
CA PRO A 78 25.57 10.19 -5.92
C PRO A 78 25.48 8.73 -5.47
N LEU A 79 25.75 8.45 -4.20
CA LEU A 79 25.69 7.10 -3.62
C LEU A 79 24.42 6.87 -2.80
N ALA A 80 23.61 7.90 -2.57
CA ALA A 80 22.38 7.77 -1.83
C ALA A 80 21.36 6.94 -2.61
N ARG A 81 20.64 6.10 -1.90
CA ARG A 81 19.45 5.45 -2.46
C ARG A 81 18.31 6.46 -2.51
N VAL A 82 17.64 6.55 -3.66
CA VAL A 82 16.55 7.51 -3.86
C VAL A 82 15.25 6.75 -4.13
N VAL A 83 14.26 6.98 -3.29
CA VAL A 83 12.91 6.47 -3.46
C VAL A 83 11.96 7.64 -3.71
N VAL A 84 11.27 7.63 -4.85
CA VAL A 84 10.26 8.63 -5.19
C VAL A 84 8.87 8.03 -4.93
N ALA A 85 8.26 8.46 -3.86
CA ALA A 85 6.88 8.14 -3.50
C ALA A 85 5.95 9.13 -4.21
N TYR A 86 5.26 8.68 -5.26
CA TYR A 86 4.45 9.56 -6.08
C TYR A 86 2.95 9.42 -5.80
N GLY A 87 2.24 10.56 -5.83
CA GLY A 87 0.80 10.64 -5.71
C GLY A 87 0.05 10.21 -6.97
N ALA A 88 -1.27 10.13 -6.89
CA ALA A 88 -2.13 9.65 -7.97
C ALA A 88 -1.98 10.44 -9.28
N TRP A 89 -1.71 11.73 -9.21
CA TRP A 89 -1.50 12.57 -10.41
C TRP A 89 -0.22 12.26 -11.18
N CYS A 90 0.75 11.58 -10.55
CA CYS A 90 2.03 11.23 -11.14
C CYS A 90 2.10 9.80 -11.68
N GLU A 91 1.03 9.00 -11.61
CA GLU A 91 1.04 7.61 -12.07
C GLU A 91 1.40 7.45 -13.55
N SER A 92 0.99 8.40 -14.39
CA SER A 92 1.30 8.40 -15.82
C SER A 92 2.70 8.90 -16.18
N ASP A 93 3.35 9.63 -15.30
CA ASP A 93 4.64 10.30 -15.56
C ASP A 93 5.75 9.32 -15.95
N GLY A 94 5.80 8.15 -15.34
CA GLY A 94 6.80 7.13 -15.64
C GLY A 94 6.66 6.49 -17.02
N ARG A 95 5.58 6.74 -17.76
CA ARG A 95 5.38 6.25 -19.12
C ARG A 95 6.00 7.16 -20.17
N ASN A 96 6.00 8.47 -19.93
CA ASN A 96 6.34 9.49 -20.89
C ASN A 96 7.60 10.28 -20.55
N ARG A 97 8.08 10.21 -19.30
CA ARG A 97 9.19 11.00 -18.81
C ARG A 97 10.12 10.18 -17.91
N HIS A 98 11.43 10.38 -18.08
CA HIS A 98 12.46 9.79 -17.20
C HIS A 98 13.07 10.87 -16.31
N LEU A 99 12.25 11.52 -15.49
CA LEU A 99 12.69 12.58 -14.58
C LEU A 99 13.64 12.05 -13.49
N TRP A 100 13.45 10.83 -13.05
CA TRP A 100 14.18 10.21 -11.97
C TRP A 100 15.00 8.98 -12.45
N PRO A 101 16.08 9.17 -13.22
CA PRO A 101 16.76 8.07 -13.93
C PRO A 101 17.42 7.04 -13.00
N LEU A 102 17.82 7.46 -11.79
CA LEU A 102 18.52 6.62 -10.81
C LEU A 102 17.70 6.38 -9.54
N ALA A 103 16.41 6.68 -9.56
CA ALA A 103 15.55 6.51 -8.41
C ALA A 103 14.55 5.35 -8.61
N VAL A 104 14.21 4.73 -7.51
CA VAL A 104 13.08 3.80 -7.46
C VAL A 104 11.79 4.61 -7.32
N ARG A 105 10.84 4.42 -8.24
CA ARG A 105 9.55 5.10 -8.21
C ARG A 105 8.46 4.15 -7.76
N VAL A 106 7.74 4.53 -6.70
CA VAL A 106 6.63 3.75 -6.15
C VAL A 106 5.42 4.64 -5.87
N PRO A 107 4.19 4.15 -6.02
CA PRO A 107 3.02 4.90 -5.58
C PRO A 107 3.05 5.09 -4.05
N LEU A 108 2.52 6.21 -3.57
CA LEU A 108 2.49 6.55 -2.14
C LEU A 108 1.93 5.40 -1.28
N ARG A 109 0.92 4.68 -1.76
CA ARG A 109 0.31 3.54 -1.06
C ARG A 109 1.27 2.37 -0.79
N SER A 110 2.33 2.22 -1.60
CA SER A 110 3.33 1.15 -1.45
C SER A 110 4.69 1.68 -0.96
N ALA A 111 4.80 2.98 -0.68
CA ALA A 111 6.08 3.62 -0.39
C ALA A 111 6.70 3.14 0.92
N ALA A 112 5.89 2.91 1.95
CA ALA A 112 6.38 2.45 3.26
C ALA A 112 7.15 1.13 3.14
N ALA A 113 6.55 0.10 2.52
CA ALA A 113 7.19 -1.20 2.33
C ALA A 113 8.47 -1.11 1.49
N ARG A 114 8.47 -0.25 0.45
CA ARG A 114 9.67 -0.06 -0.36
C ARG A 114 10.78 0.66 0.40
N ILE A 115 10.46 1.70 1.14
CA ILE A 115 11.43 2.44 1.96
C ILE A 115 12.02 1.52 3.04
N GLU A 116 11.20 0.71 3.70
CA GLU A 116 11.66 -0.28 4.67
C GLU A 116 12.63 -1.26 4.04
N ARG A 117 12.34 -1.77 2.83
CA ARG A 117 13.26 -2.65 2.09
C ARG A 117 14.60 -1.97 1.80
N GLU A 118 14.60 -0.73 1.29
CA GLU A 118 15.83 0.00 1.02
C GLU A 118 16.63 0.30 2.30
N TRP A 119 15.91 0.60 3.39
CA TRP A 119 16.48 0.77 4.71
C TRP A 119 17.19 -0.52 5.21
N ARG A 120 16.53 -1.67 5.09
CA ARG A 120 17.09 -2.97 5.49
C ARG A 120 18.32 -3.35 4.63
N LEU A 121 18.28 -3.05 3.33
CA LEU A 121 19.43 -3.25 2.44
C LEU A 121 20.64 -2.41 2.85
N LEU A 122 20.44 -1.19 3.33
CA LEU A 122 21.51 -0.32 3.84
C LEU A 122 22.09 -0.81 5.18
N HIS A 123 21.33 -1.59 5.94
CA HIS A 123 21.78 -2.24 7.17
C HIS A 123 22.46 -3.60 6.93
N GLU A 124 22.76 -3.93 5.66
CA GLU A 124 23.43 -5.18 5.28
C GLU A 124 22.73 -6.45 5.81
N GLU A 125 21.40 -6.44 5.80
CA GLU A 125 20.65 -7.66 6.09
C GLU A 125 20.93 -8.70 5.01
N ARG A 126 21.62 -9.77 5.37
CA ARG A 126 22.16 -10.79 4.45
C ARG A 126 21.11 -11.53 3.62
N ASP A 127 19.87 -11.50 4.07
CA ASP A 127 18.76 -12.20 3.40
C ASP A 127 18.09 -11.36 2.29
N LEU A 128 18.54 -10.12 2.11
CA LEU A 128 18.00 -9.21 1.09
C LEU A 128 19.03 -8.95 0.01
N GLU A 129 18.75 -9.36 -1.21
CA GLU A 129 19.54 -9.00 -2.37
C GLU A 129 19.02 -7.69 -2.99
N PRO A 130 19.91 -6.70 -3.24
CA PRO A 130 19.53 -5.51 -3.98
C PRO A 130 19.18 -5.89 -5.42
N LEU A 131 18.10 -5.32 -5.94
CA LEU A 131 17.79 -5.47 -7.35
C LEU A 131 18.89 -4.79 -8.19
N PRO A 132 19.38 -5.45 -9.25
CA PRO A 132 20.32 -4.82 -10.16
C PRO A 132 19.68 -3.61 -10.85
N LEU A 133 20.49 -2.64 -11.26
CA LEU A 133 20.01 -1.47 -12.01
C LEU A 133 19.35 -1.85 -13.35
N SER A 134 19.66 -3.05 -13.85
CA SER A 134 19.07 -3.64 -15.05
C SER A 134 17.78 -4.43 -14.79
N ALA A 135 17.30 -4.48 -13.55
CA ALA A 135 16.07 -5.20 -13.23
C ALA A 135 14.90 -4.68 -14.06
N SER A 136 14.13 -5.61 -14.60
CA SER A 136 12.91 -5.30 -15.31
C SER A 136 11.84 -4.72 -14.37
N ARG A 137 10.82 -4.09 -14.93
CA ARG A 137 9.68 -3.59 -14.13
C ARG A 137 8.94 -4.71 -13.42
N GLU A 138 8.87 -5.88 -14.03
CA GLU A 138 8.26 -7.08 -13.49
C GLU A 138 9.04 -7.61 -12.29
N GLU A 139 10.37 -7.66 -12.39
CA GLU A 139 11.24 -8.04 -11.26
C GLU A 139 11.15 -7.04 -10.11
N ALA A 140 11.15 -5.73 -10.42
CA ALA A 140 10.96 -4.70 -9.42
C ALA A 140 9.59 -4.82 -8.73
N PHE A 141 8.53 -5.04 -9.53
CA PHE A 141 7.18 -5.25 -8.99
C PHE A 141 7.10 -6.49 -8.11
N ALA A 142 7.66 -7.61 -8.55
CA ALA A 142 7.66 -8.86 -7.76
C ALA A 142 8.45 -8.70 -6.46
N ALA A 143 9.54 -7.94 -6.47
CA ALA A 143 10.33 -7.67 -5.28
C ALA A 143 9.61 -6.72 -4.29
N ASP A 144 8.83 -5.78 -4.80
CA ASP A 144 8.04 -4.85 -3.97
C ASP A 144 6.75 -5.50 -3.43
N HIS A 145 6.31 -6.59 -4.08
CA HIS A 145 5.10 -7.33 -3.73
C HIS A 145 5.46 -8.81 -3.49
N PRO A 146 6.20 -9.12 -2.42
CA PRO A 146 6.54 -10.51 -2.12
C PRO A 146 5.27 -11.34 -1.96
N PRO A 147 5.32 -12.64 -2.20
CA PRO A 147 4.18 -13.51 -1.97
C PRO A 147 3.64 -13.33 -0.55
N LEU A 148 2.34 -13.21 -0.44
CA LEU A 148 1.69 -13.02 0.85
C LEU A 148 2.04 -14.17 1.79
N ALA A 149 2.44 -13.84 3.01
CA ALA A 149 2.73 -14.84 4.02
C ALA A 149 1.46 -15.65 4.33
N LYS A 150 1.63 -16.97 4.39
CA LYS A 150 0.51 -17.84 4.78
C LYS A 150 0.15 -17.60 6.24
N THR A 151 -1.15 -17.50 6.49
CA THR A 151 -1.64 -17.35 7.87
C THR A 151 -1.33 -18.58 8.70
N SER A 152 -0.95 -18.38 9.97
CA SER A 152 -0.83 -19.45 10.96
C SER A 152 -2.18 -19.93 11.50
N SER A 153 -3.25 -19.17 11.27
CA SER A 153 -4.61 -19.45 11.75
C SER A 153 -5.60 -19.44 10.59
N PRO A 154 -5.72 -20.57 9.86
CA PRO A 154 -6.66 -20.69 8.75
C PRO A 154 -8.11 -20.45 9.19
N LEU A 155 -8.84 -19.66 8.43
CA LEU A 155 -10.26 -19.37 8.65
C LEU A 155 -11.08 -19.91 7.47
N THR A 156 -12.36 -20.22 7.73
CA THR A 156 -13.33 -20.45 6.67
C THR A 156 -13.96 -19.13 6.27
N VAL A 157 -13.78 -18.72 5.01
CA VAL A 157 -14.22 -17.44 4.47
C VAL A 157 -15.26 -17.68 3.38
N LEU A 158 -16.45 -17.07 3.54
CA LEU A 158 -17.49 -17.08 2.51
C LEU A 158 -17.32 -15.83 1.62
N VAL A 159 -17.15 -16.05 0.32
CA VAL A 159 -17.05 -14.97 -0.67
C VAL A 159 -18.38 -14.83 -1.42
N MET A 160 -18.96 -13.64 -1.38
CA MET A 160 -20.22 -13.30 -2.00
C MET A 160 -20.05 -12.09 -2.91
N SER A 161 -19.87 -12.32 -4.20
CA SER A 161 -19.84 -11.29 -5.24
C SER A 161 -20.66 -11.74 -6.45
N PRO A 162 -21.42 -10.85 -7.09
CA PRO A 162 -22.09 -11.15 -8.35
C PRO A 162 -21.10 -11.27 -9.53
N ASP A 163 -19.92 -10.66 -9.40
CA ASP A 163 -18.87 -10.69 -10.42
C ASP A 163 -18.06 -12.00 -10.32
N PRO A 164 -18.14 -12.91 -11.31
CA PRO A 164 -17.44 -14.17 -11.27
C PRO A 164 -15.90 -14.00 -11.37
N ALA A 165 -15.42 -12.98 -12.06
CA ALA A 165 -13.98 -12.73 -12.17
C ALA A 165 -13.41 -12.24 -10.83
N TYR A 166 -14.12 -11.36 -10.15
CA TYR A 166 -13.73 -10.86 -8.84
C TYR A 166 -13.86 -11.96 -7.76
N ARG A 167 -14.90 -12.81 -7.83
CA ARG A 167 -14.99 -13.99 -6.94
C ARG A 167 -13.78 -14.91 -7.09
N ARG A 168 -13.38 -15.18 -8.34
CA ARG A 168 -12.20 -16.01 -8.61
C ARG A 168 -10.91 -15.38 -8.07
N TYR A 169 -10.72 -14.09 -8.28
CA TYR A 169 -9.60 -13.36 -7.71
C TYR A 169 -9.55 -13.49 -6.18
N LEU A 170 -10.65 -13.22 -5.49
CA LEU A 170 -10.72 -13.36 -4.03
C LEU A 170 -10.46 -14.81 -3.57
N TYR A 171 -10.97 -15.78 -4.32
CA TYR A 171 -10.72 -17.20 -4.04
C TYR A 171 -9.24 -17.53 -4.11
N GLU A 172 -8.57 -17.15 -5.19
CA GLU A 172 -7.14 -17.38 -5.40
C GLU A 172 -6.30 -16.66 -4.32
N LEU A 173 -6.61 -15.41 -4.02
CA LEU A 173 -5.94 -14.60 -3.00
C LEU A 173 -6.02 -15.25 -1.60
N LEU A 174 -7.22 -15.56 -1.16
CA LEU A 174 -7.46 -16.11 0.18
C LEU A 174 -6.89 -17.53 0.32
N THR A 175 -7.00 -18.35 -0.73
CA THR A 175 -6.43 -19.71 -0.74
C THR A 175 -4.91 -19.66 -0.70
N SER A 176 -4.28 -18.74 -1.43
CA SER A 176 -2.81 -18.57 -1.38
C SER A 176 -2.34 -18.11 0.00
N ALA A 177 -3.15 -17.31 0.69
CA ALA A 177 -2.91 -16.89 2.08
C ALA A 177 -3.20 -18.00 3.12
N GLY A 178 -3.70 -19.16 2.70
CA GLY A 178 -3.92 -20.34 3.57
C GLY A 178 -5.31 -20.46 4.19
N HIS A 179 -6.27 -19.64 3.75
CA HIS A 179 -7.68 -19.73 4.21
C HIS A 179 -8.45 -20.78 3.43
N THR A 180 -9.52 -21.33 4.04
CA THR A 180 -10.50 -22.16 3.35
C THR A 180 -11.61 -21.27 2.79
N VAL A 181 -11.82 -21.30 1.47
CA VAL A 181 -12.76 -20.40 0.81
C VAL A 181 -14.01 -21.15 0.35
N CYS A 182 -15.16 -20.61 0.70
CA CYS A 182 -16.48 -21.07 0.24
C CYS A 182 -17.09 -19.99 -0.66
N SER A 183 -17.84 -20.42 -1.68
CA SER A 183 -18.64 -19.53 -2.53
C SER A 183 -20.11 -19.78 -2.28
N ALA A 184 -20.95 -18.77 -2.48
CA ALA A 184 -22.39 -18.90 -2.39
C ALA A 184 -22.97 -19.89 -3.42
N ASP A 185 -22.25 -20.14 -4.51
CA ASP A 185 -22.65 -21.08 -5.58
C ASP A 185 -22.19 -22.54 -5.29
N ALA A 186 -21.40 -22.75 -4.24
CA ALA A 186 -20.96 -24.06 -3.80
C ALA A 186 -21.95 -24.67 -2.78
N PRO A 187 -21.96 -26.01 -2.59
CA PRO A 187 -22.71 -26.61 -1.49
C PRO A 187 -22.40 -25.88 -0.17
N ALA A 188 -23.43 -25.70 0.65
CA ALA A 188 -23.30 -25.01 1.94
C ALA A 188 -22.09 -25.55 2.69
N PRO A 189 -21.23 -24.66 3.22
CA PRO A 189 -20.05 -25.10 3.96
C PRO A 189 -20.48 -25.99 5.15
N ALA A 190 -19.70 -27.01 5.41
CA ALA A 190 -19.97 -27.93 6.53
C ALA A 190 -19.88 -27.24 7.91
N SER A 191 -19.32 -26.03 7.97
CA SER A 191 -19.17 -25.21 9.17
C SER A 191 -19.61 -23.76 8.91
N VAL A 192 -20.04 -23.08 9.97
CA VAL A 192 -20.34 -21.63 9.90
C VAL A 192 -19.06 -20.87 9.50
N PRO A 193 -19.10 -20.00 8.48
CA PRO A 193 -17.91 -19.24 8.07
C PRO A 193 -17.49 -18.29 9.20
N SER A 194 -16.17 -18.19 9.41
CA SER A 194 -15.59 -17.25 10.39
C SER A 194 -15.69 -15.80 9.89
N ALA A 195 -15.54 -15.61 8.57
CA ALA A 195 -15.66 -14.31 7.93
C ALA A 195 -16.48 -14.40 6.64
N ILE A 196 -17.17 -13.32 6.31
CA ILE A 196 -17.94 -13.16 5.07
C ILE A 196 -17.41 -11.93 4.35
N LEU A 197 -16.93 -12.09 3.13
CA LEU A 197 -16.62 -11.00 2.21
C LEU A 197 -17.85 -10.76 1.33
N PHE A 198 -18.49 -9.63 1.54
CA PHE A 198 -19.70 -9.24 0.84
C PHE A 198 -19.41 -8.11 -0.14
N ASP A 199 -19.57 -8.39 -1.43
CA ASP A 199 -19.50 -7.38 -2.47
C ASP A 199 -20.78 -6.55 -2.44
N ALA A 200 -20.66 -5.31 -2.01
CA ALA A 200 -21.77 -4.39 -1.84
C ALA A 200 -22.06 -3.55 -3.10
N ASP A 201 -21.37 -3.79 -4.22
CA ASP A 201 -21.66 -3.07 -5.46
C ASP A 201 -22.69 -3.74 -6.35
N PRO A 202 -23.59 -2.96 -6.95
CA PRO A 202 -23.94 -1.58 -6.57
C PRO A 202 -24.68 -1.57 -5.22
N TRP A 203 -24.46 -0.53 -4.41
CA TRP A 203 -25.16 -0.39 -3.14
C TRP A 203 -26.58 0.14 -3.37
N ASP A 204 -27.56 -0.74 -3.21
CA ASP A 204 -28.97 -0.48 -3.41
C ASP A 204 -29.82 -1.21 -2.35
N GLU A 205 -31.15 -1.04 -2.44
CA GLU A 205 -32.11 -1.64 -1.50
C GLU A 205 -32.06 -3.18 -1.51
N CYS A 206 -31.82 -3.78 -2.68
CA CYS A 206 -31.71 -5.24 -2.82
C CYS A 206 -30.47 -5.74 -2.06
N ARG A 207 -29.34 -5.08 -2.21
CA ARG A 207 -28.11 -5.39 -1.49
C ARG A 207 -28.24 -5.16 0.01
N ALA A 208 -28.89 -4.09 0.44
CA ALA A 208 -29.17 -3.82 1.85
C ALA A 208 -30.06 -4.91 2.48
N THR A 209 -31.06 -5.36 1.77
CA THR A 209 -31.93 -6.47 2.20
C THR A 209 -31.15 -7.78 2.31
N HIS A 210 -30.34 -8.09 1.30
CA HIS A 210 -29.48 -9.28 1.30
C HIS A 210 -28.48 -9.25 2.46
N LEU A 211 -27.80 -8.12 2.68
CA LEU A 211 -26.90 -7.92 3.81
C LEU A 211 -27.62 -8.19 5.15
N THR A 212 -28.80 -7.61 5.31
CA THR A 212 -29.60 -7.79 6.53
C THR A 212 -29.94 -9.26 6.79
N HIS A 213 -30.27 -10.00 5.73
CA HIS A 213 -30.52 -11.44 5.82
C HIS A 213 -29.24 -12.21 6.22
N LEU A 214 -28.12 -11.90 5.60
CA LEU A 214 -26.82 -12.53 5.91
C LEU A 214 -26.42 -12.33 7.37
N LEU A 215 -26.57 -11.13 7.90
CA LEU A 215 -26.25 -10.80 9.30
C LEU A 215 -27.17 -11.55 10.29
N LYS A 216 -28.44 -11.78 9.93
CA LYS A 216 -29.37 -12.55 10.76
C LYS A 216 -29.00 -14.03 10.83
N VAL A 217 -28.57 -14.60 9.70
CA VAL A 217 -28.26 -16.03 9.59
C VAL A 217 -26.83 -16.31 10.16
N ASN A 218 -25.89 -15.40 9.97
CA ASN A 218 -24.48 -15.61 10.32
C ASN A 218 -24.04 -14.69 11.47
N LYS A 219 -24.73 -14.76 12.61
CA LYS A 219 -24.49 -13.87 13.76
C LYS A 219 -23.09 -13.94 14.34
N GLN A 220 -22.39 -15.04 14.16
CA GLN A 220 -21.03 -15.27 14.67
C GLN A 220 -19.95 -14.93 13.66
N SER A 221 -20.31 -14.75 12.40
CA SER A 221 -19.38 -14.45 11.33
C SER A 221 -19.04 -12.97 11.31
N LYS A 222 -17.78 -12.66 11.07
CA LYS A 222 -17.32 -11.31 10.80
C LYS A 222 -17.71 -10.92 9.37
N LEU A 223 -18.48 -9.85 9.23
CA LEU A 223 -18.87 -9.36 7.91
C LEU A 223 -18.03 -8.16 7.50
N ILE A 224 -17.40 -8.29 6.33
CA ILE A 224 -16.56 -7.28 5.68
C ILE A 224 -17.20 -6.95 4.35
N ALA A 225 -17.57 -5.68 4.14
CA ALA A 225 -18.08 -5.22 2.85
C ALA A 225 -16.95 -4.75 1.94
N ILE A 226 -17.11 -5.00 0.65
CA ILE A 226 -16.16 -4.56 -0.38
C ILE A 226 -16.92 -3.72 -1.39
N MET A 227 -16.41 -2.54 -1.73
CA MET A 227 -17.00 -1.59 -2.66
C MET A 227 -15.95 -0.99 -3.59
N ASN A 228 -16.33 -0.66 -4.81
CA ASN A 228 -15.41 -0.04 -5.76
C ASN A 228 -15.03 1.40 -5.34
N MET A 229 -16.03 2.22 -5.07
CA MET A 229 -15.86 3.60 -4.59
C MET A 229 -16.79 3.87 -3.39
N PRO A 230 -16.37 3.49 -2.18
CA PRO A 230 -17.23 3.67 -0.99
C PRO A 230 -17.41 5.16 -0.70
N ARG A 231 -18.66 5.64 -0.75
CA ARG A 231 -19.00 7.00 -0.32
C ARG A 231 -19.14 7.04 1.20
N PRO A 232 -18.88 8.19 1.83
CA PRO A 232 -19.01 8.31 3.29
C PRO A 232 -20.40 7.92 3.83
N GLU A 233 -21.48 8.20 3.07
CA GLU A 233 -22.85 7.80 3.40
C GLU A 233 -23.05 6.28 3.34
N ASP A 234 -22.54 5.62 2.30
CA ASP A 234 -22.64 4.16 2.14
C ASP A 234 -21.88 3.44 3.28
N VAL A 235 -20.69 3.93 3.61
CA VAL A 235 -19.89 3.41 4.73
C VAL A 235 -20.65 3.55 6.05
N ARG A 236 -21.29 4.70 6.29
CA ARG A 236 -22.08 4.91 7.50
C ARG A 236 -23.27 3.94 7.58
N GLN A 237 -23.98 3.73 6.46
CA GLN A 237 -25.12 2.79 6.41
C GLN A 237 -24.68 1.34 6.65
N LEU A 238 -23.59 0.92 6.01
CA LEU A 238 -23.02 -0.42 6.18
C LEU A 238 -22.59 -0.66 7.65
N ASN A 239 -21.87 0.30 8.25
CA ASN A 239 -21.46 0.19 9.64
C ASN A 239 -22.66 0.17 10.59
N ALA A 240 -23.68 0.99 10.36
CA ALA A 240 -24.94 0.99 11.13
C ALA A 240 -25.69 -0.34 11.01
N SER A 241 -25.56 -1.04 9.88
CA SER A 241 -26.14 -2.36 9.65
C SER A 241 -25.37 -3.49 10.35
N GLY A 242 -24.19 -3.23 10.92
CA GLY A 242 -23.38 -4.24 11.63
C GLY A 242 -22.17 -4.78 10.84
N VAL A 243 -21.83 -4.18 9.70
CA VAL A 243 -20.61 -4.48 8.96
C VAL A 243 -19.41 -4.02 9.81
N LYS A 244 -18.42 -4.88 9.96
CA LYS A 244 -17.23 -4.59 10.79
C LYS A 244 -16.21 -3.70 10.08
N LYS A 245 -16.08 -3.84 8.76
CA LYS A 245 -15.13 -3.07 7.95
C LYS A 245 -15.65 -2.95 6.53
N VAL A 246 -15.42 -1.77 5.93
CA VAL A 246 -15.68 -1.52 4.51
C VAL A 246 -14.33 -1.31 3.84
N LEU A 247 -14.05 -2.06 2.78
CA LEU A 247 -12.82 -2.00 2.02
C LEU A 247 -13.09 -1.63 0.56
N GLN A 248 -12.10 -1.03 -0.07
CA GLN A 248 -12.16 -0.76 -1.51
C GLN A 248 -11.85 -2.03 -2.31
N LYS A 249 -12.62 -2.28 -3.38
CA LYS A 249 -12.29 -3.30 -4.38
C LYS A 249 -10.92 -3.02 -4.98
N LEU A 250 -10.16 -4.08 -5.24
CA LEU A 250 -8.80 -3.97 -5.81
C LEU A 250 -7.88 -3.00 -5.04
N GLY A 251 -8.20 -2.78 -3.77
CA GLY A 251 -7.33 -2.08 -2.83
C GLY A 251 -6.16 -2.96 -2.38
N ASP A 252 -5.54 -2.56 -1.30
CA ASP A 252 -4.42 -3.28 -0.72
C ASP A 252 -4.83 -4.69 -0.25
N GLN A 253 -4.14 -5.71 -0.78
CA GLN A 253 -4.37 -7.11 -0.47
C GLN A 253 -4.07 -7.43 1.00
N GLU A 254 -3.04 -6.82 1.56
CA GLU A 254 -2.67 -7.01 2.97
C GLU A 254 -3.77 -6.49 3.90
N LEU A 255 -4.34 -5.31 3.59
CA LEU A 255 -5.46 -4.77 4.35
C LEU A 255 -6.69 -5.69 4.32
N LEU A 256 -6.94 -6.36 3.20
CA LEU A 256 -8.02 -7.33 3.09
C LEU A 256 -7.72 -8.57 3.96
N LEU A 257 -6.51 -9.11 3.88
CA LEU A 257 -6.12 -10.29 4.67
C LEU A 257 -6.11 -9.99 6.17
N VAL A 258 -5.57 -8.84 6.57
CA VAL A 258 -5.65 -8.37 7.97
C VAL A 258 -7.10 -8.20 8.41
N ALA A 259 -7.96 -7.66 7.54
CA ALA A 259 -9.38 -7.53 7.85
C ALA A 259 -10.06 -8.87 8.02
N VAL A 260 -9.68 -9.92 7.31
CA VAL A 260 -10.21 -11.28 7.46
C VAL A 260 -9.71 -11.91 8.76
N SER A 261 -8.45 -11.76 9.11
CA SER A 261 -7.80 -12.44 10.23
C SER A 261 -8.12 -11.84 11.59
N ASN A 262 -8.31 -10.51 11.70
CA ASN A 262 -8.61 -9.77 12.93
C ASN A 262 -10.09 -9.55 13.16
#